data_a24e79bb84fd8debc3ba6657762a39a2
#
_entry.id   a24e79bb84fd8debc3ba6657762a39a2
#
_cell.length_a   1.000
_cell.length_b   1.000
_cell.length_c   1.000
_cell.angle_alpha   90.00
_cell.angle_beta   90.00
_cell.angle_gamma   90.00
#
_symmetry.space_group_name_H-M   'P 1'
#
loop_
_entity.id
_entity.type
_entity.pdbx_description
1 polymer ?
#
loop_
_entity_poly.entity_id
_entity_poly.type
_entity_poly.pdbx_seq_one_letter_code
_entity_poly.pdbx_strand_id
1 'polypeptide(L)'
;DALTRENYEKGLQALLNAYATVNLYKGLTLRMEYGGSYNYGNTYYFQPNLTLGSWSQTSSGSRGSSNSSYWSFKQYLTYMNTFAKKHSVNIMAGHEAQESAWENLSGGRTGYLFNTVHELNVGDAKTATNSNQKGSSSIESYYGRLNYTFDDRYLLTATLRADGSSSFGPDNRWGWFPSAALAWRFSQESFLKDVKCLSNGKLRLGWGLVGNQNAGAYAYGATMASVATAYGTGFYPSRFANNKLKWEQTKSWNVGLDLTFLNNRIEFIFDAYLKNTDNLLMSAALPTYISGIIGSPMVNSGAMRNKGFEFTLNTVNISKKDFEWRTGITFSLNRNKVTRLYTESSGLQGNINGLTYTYTTVGEPVAQFYGYNVIGMFEREDDFYQKDMNGDYLLDALGNKKIVALPEGKEVNEGTGVWYGDYIYEDRNGDDVIDEQDRTFLGNPEPKFTFGISNDWHWKGFDVNLFITGSVGNKVFNYLAQQQSNPTNRWVTLKSVCNYAKYDLIDPAGERTLANMQMTNPGAGTYRIDQATANENGRMSNIFIEDGTYVRIKNLAIGYTVPKKWLQKMKIENLRVYFNVQNLWTITGYKGYD
;
A
#
# COMPACT_ATOMS: atom_id res chain seq x y z
N ASP A 1 -16.52 27.75 6.62
CA ASP A 1 -17.64 27.13 7.29
C ASP A 1 -17.98 25.81 6.60
N ALA A 2 -17.68 24.70 7.28
CA ALA A 2 -17.88 23.36 6.70
C ALA A 2 -19.38 23.08 6.41
N LEU A 3 -20.28 23.74 7.11
CA LEU A 3 -21.73 23.57 6.98
C LEU A 3 -22.32 24.26 5.73
N THR A 4 -21.60 25.17 5.12
CA THR A 4 -22.05 25.89 3.91
C THR A 4 -21.39 25.38 2.63
N ARG A 5 -20.51 24.39 2.74
CA ARG A 5 -19.95 23.68 1.57
C ARG A 5 -20.92 22.63 1.07
N GLU A 6 -21.13 22.61 -0.22
CA GLU A 6 -21.75 21.47 -0.89
C GLU A 6 -20.68 20.59 -1.49
N ASN A 7 -20.70 19.32 -1.18
CA ASN A 7 -19.86 18.33 -1.79
C ASN A 7 -20.59 16.99 -1.76
N TYR A 8 -21.31 16.71 -2.83
CA TYR A 8 -22.07 15.47 -2.94
C TYR A 8 -22.05 14.93 -4.36
N GLU A 9 -22.29 13.64 -4.45
CA GLU A 9 -22.44 12.93 -5.71
C GLU A 9 -23.81 12.27 -5.77
N LYS A 10 -24.43 12.31 -6.95
CA LYS A 10 -25.64 11.55 -7.28
C LYS A 10 -25.28 10.58 -8.39
N GLY A 11 -25.51 9.30 -8.18
CA GLY A 11 -25.13 8.30 -9.14
C GLY A 11 -26.17 7.19 -9.33
N LEU A 12 -26.05 6.52 -10.44
CA LEU A 12 -26.76 5.28 -10.76
C LEU A 12 -25.74 4.21 -11.10
N GLN A 13 -25.88 3.05 -10.48
CA GLN A 13 -25.13 1.86 -10.84
C GLN A 13 -26.10 0.78 -11.32
N ALA A 14 -25.86 0.26 -12.51
CA ALA A 14 -26.56 -0.91 -13.04
C ALA A 14 -25.58 -2.06 -13.21
N LEU A 15 -25.96 -3.24 -12.72
CA LEU A 15 -25.20 -4.48 -12.83
C LEU A 15 -26.05 -5.52 -13.53
N LEU A 16 -25.48 -6.18 -14.54
CA LEU A 16 -26.13 -7.28 -15.26
C LEU A 16 -25.18 -8.47 -15.29
N ASN A 17 -25.66 -9.61 -14.80
CA ASN A 17 -24.98 -10.89 -14.96
C ASN A 17 -25.95 -11.90 -15.50
N ALA A 18 -25.61 -12.55 -16.61
CA ALA A 18 -26.39 -13.59 -17.23
C ALA A 18 -25.49 -14.77 -17.60
N TYR A 19 -25.98 -15.96 -17.47
CA TYR A 19 -25.26 -17.14 -17.95
C TYR A 19 -26.22 -18.16 -18.55
N ALA A 20 -25.68 -18.95 -19.47
CA ALA A 20 -26.34 -20.13 -20.01
C ALA A 20 -25.37 -21.30 -19.95
N THR A 21 -25.89 -22.47 -19.54
CA THR A 21 -25.14 -23.73 -19.53
C THR A 21 -25.90 -24.74 -20.36
N VAL A 22 -25.23 -25.30 -21.36
CA VAL A 22 -25.80 -26.27 -22.30
C VAL A 22 -24.99 -27.57 -22.18
N ASN A 23 -25.67 -28.64 -21.84
CA ASN A 23 -25.07 -29.97 -21.85
C ASN A 23 -25.12 -30.51 -23.29
N LEU A 24 -23.98 -30.50 -23.98
CA LEU A 24 -23.88 -30.92 -25.38
C LEU A 24 -23.86 -32.44 -25.52
N TYR A 25 -23.14 -33.09 -24.60
CA TYR A 25 -22.99 -34.54 -24.58
C TYR A 25 -22.65 -34.99 -23.14
N LYS A 26 -22.69 -36.31 -22.89
CA LYS A 26 -22.33 -36.87 -21.57
C LYS A 26 -20.92 -36.40 -21.15
N GLY A 27 -20.89 -35.58 -20.09
CA GLY A 27 -19.66 -35.00 -19.57
C GLY A 27 -19.15 -33.76 -20.32
N LEU A 28 -19.81 -33.34 -21.43
CA LEU A 28 -19.41 -32.16 -22.22
C LEU A 28 -20.43 -31.04 -22.04
N THR A 29 -20.00 -29.92 -21.46
CA THR A 29 -20.83 -28.73 -21.24
C THR A 29 -20.22 -27.52 -21.89
N LEU A 30 -21.06 -26.71 -22.54
CA LEU A 30 -20.75 -25.35 -22.99
C LEU A 30 -21.39 -24.37 -21.99
N ARG A 31 -20.60 -23.48 -21.46
CA ARG A 31 -21.09 -22.38 -20.64
C ARG A 31 -20.72 -21.04 -21.25
N MET A 32 -21.68 -20.14 -21.29
CA MET A 32 -21.54 -18.76 -21.73
C MET A 32 -21.94 -17.84 -20.60
N GLU A 33 -21.14 -16.84 -20.32
CA GLU A 33 -21.38 -15.87 -19.25
C GLU A 33 -21.20 -14.45 -19.81
N TYR A 34 -22.17 -13.60 -19.55
CA TYR A 34 -22.09 -12.19 -19.79
C TYR A 34 -22.16 -11.43 -18.48
N GLY A 35 -21.18 -10.58 -18.21
CA GLY A 35 -21.18 -9.65 -17.09
C GLY A 35 -21.06 -8.23 -17.59
N GLY A 36 -21.87 -7.32 -17.05
CA GLY A 36 -21.81 -5.92 -17.41
C GLY A 36 -22.11 -5.03 -16.22
N SER A 37 -21.45 -3.87 -16.19
CA SER A 37 -21.77 -2.78 -15.27
C SER A 37 -21.78 -1.46 -15.99
N TYR A 38 -22.71 -0.60 -15.60
CA TYR A 38 -22.77 0.78 -16.04
C TYR A 38 -22.90 1.67 -14.81
N ASN A 39 -21.99 2.63 -14.69
CA ASN A 39 -22.03 3.61 -13.62
C ASN A 39 -22.16 4.99 -14.23
N TYR A 40 -23.06 5.77 -13.69
CA TYR A 40 -23.25 7.17 -14.03
C TYR A 40 -23.25 8.00 -12.75
N GLY A 41 -22.49 9.08 -12.70
CA GLY A 41 -22.39 9.95 -11.54
C GLY A 41 -22.36 11.42 -11.94
N ASN A 42 -23.03 12.26 -11.13
CA ASN A 42 -22.93 13.70 -11.18
C ASN A 42 -22.35 14.20 -9.87
N THR A 43 -21.26 14.96 -9.95
CA THR A 43 -20.63 15.60 -8.79
C THR A 43 -21.03 17.05 -8.70
N TYR A 44 -21.30 17.47 -7.49
CA TYR A 44 -21.70 18.82 -7.14
C TYR A 44 -20.77 19.33 -6.06
N TYR A 45 -20.06 20.39 -6.37
CA TYR A 45 -19.17 21.05 -5.41
C TYR A 45 -19.45 22.54 -5.41
N PHE A 46 -19.58 23.12 -4.21
CA PHE A 46 -19.60 24.55 -3.99
C PHE A 46 -18.87 24.90 -2.69
N GLN A 47 -18.00 25.89 -2.76
CA GLN A 47 -17.30 26.46 -1.65
C GLN A 47 -17.63 27.94 -1.56
N PRO A 48 -18.18 28.41 -0.42
CA PRO A 48 -18.57 29.80 -0.27
C PRO A 48 -17.37 30.72 -0.16
N ASN A 49 -17.59 32.00 -0.40
CA ASN A 49 -16.63 33.04 -0.05
C ASN A 49 -16.56 33.18 1.47
N LEU A 50 -15.37 33.12 2.02
CA LEU A 50 -15.14 33.22 3.45
C LEU A 50 -13.93 34.12 3.72
N THR A 51 -14.12 35.09 4.62
CA THR A 51 -13.05 35.97 5.09
C THR A 51 -12.95 35.86 6.61
N LEU A 52 -11.78 35.48 7.10
CA LEU A 52 -11.47 35.34 8.53
C LEU A 52 -10.17 36.12 8.81
N GLY A 53 -10.31 37.33 9.33
CA GLY A 53 -9.19 38.21 9.56
C GLY A 53 -8.46 38.57 8.27
N SER A 54 -7.16 38.32 8.21
CA SER A 54 -6.32 38.52 7.01
C SER A 54 -6.42 37.39 5.99
N TRP A 55 -7.11 36.28 6.30
CA TRP A 55 -7.29 35.16 5.40
C TRP A 55 -8.64 35.27 4.67
N SER A 56 -8.59 35.16 3.36
CA SER A 56 -9.80 35.14 2.54
C SER A 56 -9.75 33.98 1.54
N GLN A 57 -10.90 33.37 1.34
CA GLN A 57 -11.11 32.28 0.40
C GLN A 57 -12.16 32.71 -0.62
N THR A 58 -11.78 32.70 -1.90
CA THR A 58 -12.71 33.01 -2.99
C THR A 58 -13.70 31.85 -3.18
N SER A 59 -14.96 32.18 -3.38
CA SER A 59 -15.99 31.20 -3.71
C SER A 59 -15.67 30.44 -5.00
N SER A 60 -15.96 29.16 -5.01
CA SER A 60 -15.78 28.30 -6.18
C SER A 60 -16.89 27.26 -6.31
N GLY A 61 -17.31 27.00 -7.53
CA GLY A 61 -18.28 25.95 -7.84
C GLY A 61 -17.82 25.09 -8.99
N SER A 62 -18.07 23.80 -8.91
CA SER A 62 -17.84 22.88 -10.01
C SER A 62 -18.97 21.85 -10.14
N ARG A 63 -19.18 21.40 -11.36
CA ARG A 63 -20.12 20.33 -11.71
C ARG A 63 -19.37 19.34 -12.59
N GLY A 64 -19.58 18.07 -12.32
CA GLY A 64 -19.00 16.99 -13.10
C GLY A 64 -20.05 15.96 -13.48
N SER A 65 -19.86 15.34 -14.60
CA SER A 65 -20.58 14.14 -15.04
C SER A 65 -19.58 13.08 -15.41
N SER A 66 -19.72 11.90 -14.85
CA SER A 66 -18.89 10.75 -15.16
C SER A 66 -19.76 9.58 -15.58
N ASN A 67 -19.34 8.89 -16.62
CA ASN A 67 -19.91 7.59 -16.95
C ASN A 67 -18.80 6.56 -17.13
N SER A 68 -19.06 5.35 -16.73
CA SER A 68 -18.17 4.23 -16.99
C SER A 68 -18.98 2.97 -17.29
N SER A 69 -18.50 2.21 -18.24
CA SER A 69 -19.05 0.92 -18.60
C SER A 69 -17.99 -0.15 -18.58
N TYR A 70 -18.37 -1.31 -18.16
CA TYR A 70 -17.57 -2.52 -18.26
C TYR A 70 -18.45 -3.64 -18.78
N TRP A 71 -17.93 -4.43 -19.69
CA TRP A 71 -18.54 -5.67 -20.08
C TRP A 71 -17.50 -6.77 -20.23
N SER A 72 -17.91 -8.01 -19.97
CA SER A 72 -17.15 -9.22 -20.23
C SER A 72 -18.04 -10.28 -20.81
N PHE A 73 -17.54 -10.98 -21.80
CA PHE A 73 -18.19 -12.15 -22.37
C PHE A 73 -17.22 -13.32 -22.32
N LYS A 74 -17.62 -14.39 -21.63
CA LYS A 74 -16.84 -15.62 -21.46
C LYS A 74 -17.61 -16.78 -22.06
N GLN A 75 -16.89 -17.63 -22.74
CA GLN A 75 -17.42 -18.87 -23.29
C GLN A 75 -16.40 -19.97 -23.13
N TYR A 76 -16.82 -21.07 -22.54
CA TYR A 76 -15.91 -22.18 -22.33
C TYR A 76 -16.61 -23.53 -22.42
N LEU A 77 -15.87 -24.46 -23.01
CA LEU A 77 -16.24 -25.85 -23.17
C LEU A 77 -15.51 -26.68 -22.10
N THR A 78 -16.24 -27.46 -21.35
CA THR A 78 -15.68 -28.33 -20.31
C THR A 78 -16.09 -29.77 -20.58
N TYR A 79 -15.10 -30.65 -20.59
CA TYR A 79 -15.29 -32.09 -20.64
C TYR A 79 -14.83 -32.73 -19.33
N MET A 80 -15.72 -33.46 -18.67
CA MET A 80 -15.47 -34.18 -17.42
C MET A 80 -15.85 -35.64 -17.55
N ASN A 81 -14.92 -36.53 -17.25
CA ASN A 81 -15.20 -37.96 -17.24
C ASN A 81 -14.24 -38.70 -16.29
N THR A 82 -14.66 -39.88 -15.84
CA THR A 82 -13.84 -40.80 -15.06
C THR A 82 -13.75 -42.13 -15.78
N PHE A 83 -12.55 -42.48 -16.19
CA PHE A 83 -12.26 -43.75 -16.91
C PHE A 83 -11.74 -44.79 -15.94
N ALA A 84 -12.09 -46.04 -16.17
CA ALA A 84 -11.64 -47.17 -15.36
C ALA A 84 -11.74 -46.94 -13.83
N LYS A 85 -12.65 -46.08 -13.36
CA LYS A 85 -12.86 -45.69 -11.95
C LYS A 85 -11.62 -45.04 -11.26
N LYS A 86 -10.53 -44.84 -11.99
CA LYS A 86 -9.26 -44.35 -11.44
C LYS A 86 -8.74 -43.08 -12.13
N HIS A 87 -9.14 -42.84 -13.36
CA HIS A 87 -8.63 -41.73 -14.16
C HIS A 87 -9.71 -40.65 -14.28
N SER A 88 -9.70 -39.66 -13.39
CA SER A 88 -10.60 -38.52 -13.48
C SER A 88 -9.94 -37.42 -14.30
N VAL A 89 -10.63 -36.99 -15.35
CA VAL A 89 -10.14 -35.97 -16.30
C VAL A 89 -11.18 -34.86 -16.36
N ASN A 90 -10.70 -33.59 -16.23
CA ASN A 90 -11.48 -32.41 -16.50
C ASN A 90 -10.64 -31.49 -17.41
N ILE A 91 -11.08 -31.35 -18.66
CA ILE A 91 -10.44 -30.48 -19.65
C ILE A 91 -11.38 -29.32 -19.93
N MET A 92 -10.83 -28.11 -19.94
CA MET A 92 -11.55 -26.89 -20.28
C MET A 92 -10.77 -26.12 -21.33
N ALA A 93 -11.47 -25.62 -22.34
CA ALA A 93 -10.97 -24.64 -23.30
C ALA A 93 -11.96 -23.48 -23.36
N GLY A 94 -11.45 -22.25 -23.34
CA GLY A 94 -12.31 -21.07 -23.28
C GLY A 94 -11.71 -19.84 -23.95
N HIS A 95 -12.60 -18.92 -24.20
CA HIS A 95 -12.33 -17.58 -24.71
C HIS A 95 -13.04 -16.55 -23.83
N GLU A 96 -12.41 -15.41 -23.63
CA GLU A 96 -12.95 -14.27 -22.90
C GLU A 96 -12.60 -12.97 -23.62
N ALA A 97 -13.58 -12.10 -23.80
CA ALA A 97 -13.39 -10.74 -24.24
C ALA A 97 -13.98 -9.77 -23.22
N GLN A 98 -13.28 -8.70 -22.93
CA GLN A 98 -13.73 -7.67 -22.00
C GLN A 98 -13.28 -6.29 -22.43
N GLU A 99 -14.10 -5.30 -22.12
CA GLU A 99 -13.78 -3.89 -22.33
C GLU A 99 -14.27 -3.06 -21.14
N SER A 100 -13.45 -2.08 -20.79
CA SER A 100 -13.80 -1.01 -19.86
C SER A 100 -13.67 0.32 -20.59
N ALA A 101 -14.69 1.16 -20.51
CA ALA A 101 -14.69 2.49 -21.09
C ALA A 101 -15.18 3.52 -20.08
N TRP A 102 -14.66 4.73 -20.15
CA TRP A 102 -15.07 5.81 -19.27
C TRP A 102 -15.02 7.15 -19.97
N GLU A 103 -15.86 8.07 -19.54
CA GLU A 103 -15.89 9.45 -19.97
C GLU A 103 -16.21 10.36 -18.77
N ASN A 104 -15.45 11.44 -18.64
CA ASN A 104 -15.64 12.46 -17.62
C ASN A 104 -15.77 13.83 -18.30
N LEU A 105 -16.79 14.57 -17.92
CA LEU A 105 -17.01 15.97 -18.26
C LEU A 105 -17.05 16.79 -16.98
N SER A 106 -16.34 17.91 -16.93
CA SER A 106 -16.40 18.82 -15.79
C SER A 106 -16.38 20.28 -16.24
N GLY A 107 -17.01 21.13 -15.43
CA GLY A 107 -16.95 22.56 -15.58
C GLY A 107 -16.90 23.24 -14.23
N GLY A 108 -16.29 24.42 -14.16
CA GLY A 108 -16.15 25.17 -12.93
C GLY A 108 -16.06 26.67 -13.14
N ARG A 109 -16.39 27.43 -12.10
CA ARG A 109 -16.16 28.88 -12.01
C ARG A 109 -15.81 29.27 -10.57
N THR A 110 -15.19 30.43 -10.43
CA THR A 110 -14.92 31.08 -9.14
C THR A 110 -15.57 32.46 -9.09
N GLY A 111 -15.48 33.16 -7.95
CA GLY A 111 -15.96 34.56 -7.85
C GLY A 111 -17.47 34.70 -7.88
N TYR A 112 -18.19 33.89 -7.11
CA TYR A 112 -19.64 34.02 -6.93
C TYR A 112 -19.96 35.26 -6.06
N LEU A 113 -20.90 36.06 -6.52
CA LEU A 113 -21.35 37.24 -5.78
C LEU A 113 -22.16 36.88 -4.52
N PHE A 114 -22.87 35.75 -4.54
CA PHE A 114 -23.73 35.29 -3.47
C PHE A 114 -23.39 33.85 -3.09
N ASN A 115 -23.36 33.59 -1.78
CA ASN A 115 -23.14 32.23 -1.24
C ASN A 115 -24.39 31.34 -1.26
N THR A 116 -25.52 31.85 -1.75
CA THR A 116 -26.84 31.18 -1.74
C THR A 116 -27.24 30.65 -3.10
N VAL A 117 -26.54 31.03 -4.18
CA VAL A 117 -26.82 30.59 -5.55
C VAL A 117 -25.58 29.89 -6.09
N HIS A 118 -25.69 28.58 -6.37
CA HIS A 118 -24.57 27.69 -6.63
C HIS A 118 -24.46 27.25 -8.09
N GLU A 119 -25.30 27.78 -8.97
CA GLU A 119 -25.26 27.49 -10.40
C GLU A 119 -24.01 28.10 -11.06
N LEU A 120 -23.36 27.33 -11.96
CA LEU A 120 -22.10 27.75 -12.58
C LEU A 120 -22.17 29.09 -13.31
N ASN A 121 -23.32 29.42 -13.91
CA ASN A 121 -23.49 30.65 -14.69
C ASN A 121 -23.50 31.93 -13.83
N VAL A 122 -23.62 31.80 -12.49
CA VAL A 122 -23.57 32.94 -11.55
C VAL A 122 -22.15 33.32 -11.14
N GLY A 123 -21.20 32.39 -11.26
CA GLY A 123 -19.77 32.68 -11.09
C GLY A 123 -19.19 33.55 -12.20
N ASP A 124 -18.05 34.21 -11.93
CA ASP A 124 -17.38 35.08 -12.91
C ASP A 124 -17.09 34.32 -14.21
N ALA A 125 -17.62 34.80 -15.32
CA ALA A 125 -17.47 34.20 -16.62
C ALA A 125 -16.00 34.10 -17.09
N LYS A 126 -15.13 35.01 -16.62
CA LYS A 126 -13.70 34.99 -16.96
C LYS A 126 -12.94 33.83 -16.32
N THR A 127 -13.49 33.24 -15.26
CA THR A 127 -12.91 32.09 -14.55
C THR A 127 -13.44 30.74 -15.02
N ALA A 128 -14.24 30.72 -16.08
CA ALA A 128 -14.87 29.50 -16.58
C ALA A 128 -13.82 28.50 -17.03
N THR A 129 -13.93 27.28 -16.50
CA THR A 129 -13.12 26.12 -16.88
C THR A 129 -14.02 25.01 -17.40
N ASN A 130 -13.53 24.25 -18.36
CA ASN A 130 -14.16 23.01 -18.80
C ASN A 130 -13.10 21.96 -19.13
N SER A 131 -13.45 20.70 -18.97
CA SER A 131 -12.61 19.58 -19.34
C SER A 131 -13.49 18.40 -19.74
N ASN A 132 -13.12 17.72 -20.82
CA ASN A 132 -13.70 16.44 -21.20
C ASN A 132 -12.57 15.44 -21.47
N GLN A 133 -12.67 14.27 -20.89
CA GLN A 133 -11.70 13.18 -21.05
C GLN A 133 -12.46 11.87 -21.21
N LYS A 134 -11.97 11.01 -22.10
CA LYS A 134 -12.49 9.66 -22.29
C LYS A 134 -11.36 8.67 -22.52
N GLY A 135 -11.61 7.42 -22.17
CA GLY A 135 -10.65 6.35 -22.40
C GLY A 135 -11.32 4.99 -22.43
N SER A 136 -10.63 4.02 -23.02
CA SER A 136 -11.05 2.63 -22.99
C SER A 136 -9.85 1.70 -22.88
N SER A 137 -10.09 0.51 -22.39
CA SER A 137 -9.11 -0.58 -22.36
C SER A 137 -9.82 -1.90 -22.62
N SER A 138 -9.20 -2.78 -23.40
CA SER A 138 -9.76 -4.07 -23.73
C SER A 138 -8.73 -5.18 -23.56
N ILE A 139 -9.24 -6.37 -23.24
CA ILE A 139 -8.47 -7.61 -23.15
C ILE A 139 -9.24 -8.69 -23.88
N GLU A 140 -8.51 -9.48 -24.65
CA GLU A 140 -8.99 -10.71 -25.26
C GLU A 140 -8.12 -11.87 -24.80
N SER A 141 -8.71 -12.99 -24.42
CA SER A 141 -8.02 -14.10 -23.79
C SER A 141 -8.46 -15.44 -24.34
N TYR A 142 -7.50 -16.32 -24.55
CA TYR A 142 -7.72 -17.73 -24.88
C TYR A 142 -7.05 -18.59 -23.79
N TYR A 143 -7.76 -19.59 -23.29
CA TYR A 143 -7.21 -20.41 -22.23
C TYR A 143 -7.62 -21.85 -22.30
N GLY A 144 -6.70 -22.73 -21.86
CA GLY A 144 -6.96 -24.15 -21.69
C GLY A 144 -6.48 -24.63 -20.31
N ARG A 145 -7.23 -25.55 -19.71
CA ARG A 145 -6.89 -26.18 -18.44
C ARG A 145 -7.15 -27.66 -18.48
N LEU A 146 -6.21 -28.41 -17.97
CA LEU A 146 -6.31 -29.84 -17.69
C LEU A 146 -6.22 -30.03 -16.18
N ASN A 147 -7.23 -30.69 -15.59
CA ASN A 147 -7.12 -31.30 -14.27
C ASN A 147 -7.20 -32.81 -14.46
N TYR A 148 -6.19 -33.51 -13.98
CA TYR A 148 -6.13 -34.96 -14.02
C TYR A 148 -5.86 -35.51 -12.63
N THR A 149 -6.68 -36.48 -12.21
CA THR A 149 -6.51 -37.17 -10.94
C THR A 149 -6.42 -38.67 -11.21
N PHE A 150 -5.36 -39.27 -10.71
CA PHE A 150 -5.17 -40.73 -10.79
C PHE A 150 -5.34 -41.35 -9.40
N ASP A 151 -6.30 -42.26 -9.30
CA ASP A 151 -6.62 -43.09 -8.12
C ASP A 151 -6.80 -42.26 -6.84
N ASP A 152 -7.33 -41.04 -6.96
CA ASP A 152 -7.45 -40.01 -5.89
C ASP A 152 -6.16 -39.68 -5.13
N ARG A 153 -5.00 -40.11 -5.65
CA ARG A 153 -3.68 -39.97 -5.02
C ARG A 153 -2.77 -38.96 -5.71
N TYR A 154 -2.72 -39.00 -7.04
CA TYR A 154 -1.84 -38.14 -7.83
C TYR A 154 -2.70 -37.17 -8.63
N LEU A 155 -2.46 -35.88 -8.39
CA LEU A 155 -3.23 -34.82 -9.02
C LEU A 155 -2.28 -33.94 -9.86
N LEU A 156 -2.69 -33.66 -11.09
CA LEU A 156 -2.02 -32.74 -12.01
C LEU A 156 -3.01 -31.65 -12.42
N THR A 157 -2.62 -30.41 -12.33
CA THR A 157 -3.29 -29.28 -13.00
C THR A 157 -2.29 -28.64 -13.95
N ALA A 158 -2.68 -28.43 -15.20
CA ALA A 158 -1.90 -27.66 -16.17
C ALA A 158 -2.82 -26.62 -16.80
N THR A 159 -2.36 -25.39 -16.92
CA THR A 159 -3.09 -24.29 -17.53
C THR A 159 -2.18 -23.54 -18.50
N LEU A 160 -2.70 -23.18 -19.65
CA LEU A 160 -2.09 -22.26 -20.59
C LEU A 160 -3.09 -21.15 -20.88
N ARG A 161 -2.67 -19.88 -20.71
CA ARG A 161 -3.47 -18.71 -21.01
C ARG A 161 -2.68 -17.75 -21.91
N ALA A 162 -3.32 -17.26 -22.96
CA ALA A 162 -2.82 -16.20 -23.81
C ALA A 162 -3.76 -14.99 -23.66
N ASP A 163 -3.21 -13.84 -23.27
CA ASP A 163 -3.96 -12.60 -23.07
C ASP A 163 -3.42 -11.51 -23.99
N GLY A 164 -4.30 -10.88 -24.78
CA GLY A 164 -4.02 -9.74 -25.64
C GLY A 164 -4.59 -8.46 -25.02
N SER A 165 -3.74 -7.46 -24.76
CA SER A 165 -4.13 -6.20 -24.11
C SER A 165 -3.95 -4.99 -25.00
N SER A 166 -4.92 -4.07 -25.00
CA SER A 166 -4.82 -2.76 -25.66
C SER A 166 -3.79 -1.81 -25.04
N SER A 167 -3.26 -2.15 -23.85
CA SER A 167 -2.21 -1.36 -23.19
C SER A 167 -0.86 -1.45 -23.88
N PHE A 168 -0.65 -2.46 -24.73
CA PHE A 168 0.61 -2.75 -25.41
C PHE A 168 0.50 -2.62 -26.92
N GLY A 169 1.62 -2.27 -27.55
CA GLY A 169 1.74 -2.19 -29.01
C GLY A 169 1.53 -3.55 -29.71
N PRO A 170 1.30 -3.56 -31.02
CA PRO A 170 0.95 -4.76 -31.80
C PRO A 170 1.91 -5.94 -31.56
N ASP A 171 3.22 -5.68 -31.51
CA ASP A 171 4.26 -6.71 -31.40
C ASP A 171 4.35 -7.37 -30.01
N ASN A 172 3.88 -6.66 -28.96
CA ASN A 172 3.97 -7.10 -27.57
C ASN A 172 2.59 -7.24 -26.90
N ARG A 173 1.53 -7.18 -27.67
CA ARG A 173 0.15 -7.21 -27.18
C ARG A 173 -0.18 -8.51 -26.46
N TRP A 174 0.29 -9.65 -26.99
CA TRP A 174 -0.01 -10.96 -26.49
C TRP A 174 1.01 -11.44 -25.47
N GLY A 175 0.53 -11.81 -24.27
CA GLY A 175 1.30 -12.49 -23.23
C GLY A 175 0.87 -13.95 -23.09
N TRP A 176 1.82 -14.85 -22.82
CA TRP A 176 1.60 -16.28 -22.60
C TRP A 176 1.91 -16.65 -21.17
N PHE A 177 0.95 -17.26 -20.47
CA PHE A 177 1.00 -17.52 -19.05
C PHE A 177 0.74 -18.99 -18.74
N PRO A 178 1.74 -19.85 -18.87
CA PRO A 178 1.66 -21.25 -18.47
C PRO A 178 1.71 -21.42 -16.97
N SER A 179 1.01 -22.43 -16.44
CA SER A 179 1.15 -22.89 -15.06
C SER A 179 0.95 -24.39 -14.94
N ALA A 180 1.59 -24.98 -13.95
CA ALA A 180 1.46 -26.40 -13.62
C ALA A 180 1.49 -26.59 -12.11
N ALA A 181 0.66 -27.52 -11.61
CA ALA A 181 0.69 -27.93 -10.21
C ALA A 181 0.57 -29.46 -10.13
N LEU A 182 1.39 -30.03 -9.26
CA LEU A 182 1.36 -31.44 -8.90
C LEU A 182 0.97 -31.56 -7.43
N ALA A 183 0.13 -32.55 -7.11
CA ALA A 183 -0.12 -32.88 -5.72
C ALA A 183 -0.15 -34.39 -5.53
N TRP A 184 0.42 -34.81 -4.40
CA TRP A 184 0.46 -36.20 -4.00
C TRP A 184 -0.20 -36.38 -2.64
N ARG A 185 -1.30 -37.13 -2.61
CA ARG A 185 -2.02 -37.50 -1.38
C ARG A 185 -1.36 -38.76 -0.81
N PHE A 186 -0.21 -38.60 -0.17
CA PHE A 186 0.58 -39.71 0.34
C PHE A 186 -0.13 -40.49 1.47
N SER A 187 -1.09 -39.87 2.16
CA SER A 187 -1.94 -40.57 3.16
C SER A 187 -2.79 -41.70 2.57
N GLN A 188 -3.00 -41.71 1.23
CA GLN A 188 -3.76 -42.76 0.54
C GLN A 188 -2.87 -43.92 0.06
N GLU A 189 -1.54 -43.82 0.29
CA GLU A 189 -0.62 -44.90 -0.05
C GLU A 189 -0.74 -46.08 0.93
N SER A 190 -0.50 -47.29 0.45
CA SER A 190 -0.69 -48.52 1.22
C SER A 190 0.11 -48.55 2.53
N PHE A 191 1.28 -47.89 2.57
CA PHE A 191 2.13 -47.83 3.77
C PHE A 191 1.68 -46.80 4.82
N LEU A 192 0.76 -45.87 4.48
CA LEU A 192 0.21 -44.86 5.40
C LEU A 192 -1.30 -44.96 5.64
N LYS A 193 -2.01 -45.70 4.78
CA LYS A 193 -3.47 -45.79 4.80
C LYS A 193 -4.04 -46.26 6.15
N ASP A 194 -3.30 -47.10 6.88
CA ASP A 194 -3.72 -47.67 8.15
C ASP A 194 -3.24 -46.89 9.37
N VAL A 195 -2.53 -45.76 9.16
CA VAL A 195 -2.04 -44.90 10.24
C VAL A 195 -3.18 -44.07 10.80
N LYS A 196 -3.77 -44.52 11.90
CA LYS A 196 -5.00 -43.94 12.51
C LYS A 196 -4.85 -42.47 12.93
N CYS A 197 -3.66 -42.01 13.24
CA CYS A 197 -3.44 -40.61 13.65
C CYS A 197 -3.42 -39.65 12.47
N LEU A 198 -3.06 -40.08 11.25
CA LEU A 198 -2.99 -39.26 10.04
C LEU A 198 -4.30 -39.43 9.24
N SER A 199 -5.16 -38.43 9.28
CA SER A 199 -6.44 -38.44 8.56
C SER A 199 -6.27 -38.03 7.08
N ASN A 200 -5.38 -37.09 6.78
CA ASN A 200 -5.01 -36.69 5.43
C ASN A 200 -3.58 -36.15 5.42
N GLY A 201 -2.84 -36.48 4.36
CA GLY A 201 -1.50 -35.97 4.09
C GLY A 201 -1.32 -35.74 2.60
N LYS A 202 -0.99 -34.48 2.23
CA LYS A 202 -0.87 -34.10 0.83
C LYS A 202 0.31 -33.15 0.65
N LEU A 203 1.20 -33.48 -0.26
CA LEU A 203 2.31 -32.64 -0.72
C LEU A 203 1.89 -31.94 -2.03
N ARG A 204 2.19 -30.65 -2.14
CA ARG A 204 1.87 -29.83 -3.31
C ARG A 204 3.13 -29.16 -3.85
N LEU A 205 3.27 -29.14 -5.17
CA LEU A 205 4.30 -28.40 -5.90
C LEU A 205 3.62 -27.62 -7.01
N GLY A 206 3.80 -26.32 -7.03
CA GLY A 206 3.22 -25.42 -8.03
C GLY A 206 4.29 -24.56 -8.69
N TRP A 207 4.10 -24.33 -9.98
CA TRP A 207 4.85 -23.36 -10.77
C TRP A 207 3.90 -22.63 -11.71
N GLY A 208 4.11 -21.32 -11.88
CA GLY A 208 3.31 -20.56 -12.84
C GLY A 208 3.92 -19.22 -13.18
N LEU A 209 3.54 -18.75 -14.37
CA LEU A 209 3.82 -17.42 -14.86
C LEU A 209 2.51 -16.61 -14.85
N VAL A 210 2.55 -15.42 -14.25
CA VAL A 210 1.43 -14.48 -14.19
C VAL A 210 1.85 -13.17 -14.83
N GLY A 211 0.96 -12.59 -15.68
CA GLY A 211 1.16 -11.29 -16.33
C GLY A 211 0.47 -10.16 -15.57
N ASN A 212 1.07 -8.97 -15.62
CA ASN A 212 0.46 -7.72 -15.21
C ASN A 212 0.54 -6.71 -16.37
N GLN A 213 -0.60 -6.06 -16.67
CA GLN A 213 -0.72 -5.08 -17.76
C GLN A 213 -0.92 -3.63 -17.27
N ASN A 214 -0.79 -3.37 -15.97
CA ASN A 214 -1.13 -2.08 -15.37
C ASN A 214 -0.15 -0.96 -15.77
N ALA A 215 -0.10 -0.65 -17.06
CA ALA A 215 0.68 0.42 -17.66
C ALA A 215 -0.17 1.67 -18.00
N GLY A 216 -1.49 1.55 -17.89
CA GLY A 216 -2.45 2.52 -18.37
C GLY A 216 -2.92 2.25 -19.82
N ALA A 217 -4.01 2.87 -20.20
CA ALA A 217 -4.58 2.70 -21.55
C ALA A 217 -3.61 3.23 -22.61
N TYR A 218 -3.34 2.41 -23.63
CA TYR A 218 -2.45 2.75 -24.76
C TYR A 218 -1.08 3.31 -24.32
N ALA A 219 -0.54 2.75 -23.24
CA ALA A 219 0.69 3.26 -22.60
C ALA A 219 1.91 3.26 -23.54
N TYR A 220 1.91 2.43 -24.56
CA TYR A 220 2.97 2.37 -25.58
C TYR A 220 3.00 3.57 -26.53
N GLY A 221 1.86 4.31 -26.68
CA GLY A 221 1.73 5.40 -27.62
C GLY A 221 2.28 6.73 -27.10
N ALA A 222 2.65 7.62 -28.02
CA ALA A 222 2.86 9.03 -27.69
C ALA A 222 1.50 9.71 -27.40
N THR A 223 1.51 10.68 -26.49
CA THR A 223 0.35 11.52 -26.22
C THR A 223 0.67 12.98 -26.51
N MET A 224 -0.36 13.73 -26.92
CA MET A 224 -0.28 15.17 -27.15
C MET A 224 -1.07 15.88 -26.06
N ALA A 225 -0.55 16.99 -25.58
CA ALA A 225 -1.29 17.92 -24.72
C ALA A 225 -1.53 19.23 -25.46
N SER A 226 -2.63 19.88 -25.12
CA SER A 226 -2.94 21.21 -25.66
C SER A 226 -2.38 22.30 -24.74
N VAL A 227 -2.01 23.43 -25.33
CA VAL A 227 -1.56 24.63 -24.63
C VAL A 227 -2.16 25.86 -25.30
N ALA A 228 -2.63 26.80 -24.49
CA ALA A 228 -3.08 28.09 -24.99
C ALA A 228 -1.87 28.91 -25.48
N THR A 229 -1.94 29.43 -26.68
CA THR A 229 -0.93 30.34 -27.26
C THR A 229 -1.57 31.64 -27.69
N ALA A 230 -0.77 32.64 -28.00
CA ALA A 230 -1.26 33.91 -28.52
C ALA A 230 -2.05 33.77 -29.85
N TYR A 231 -1.84 32.66 -30.57
CA TYR A 231 -2.48 32.37 -31.88
C TYR A 231 -3.60 31.32 -31.78
N GLY A 232 -4.03 30.97 -30.56
CA GLY A 232 -5.04 29.93 -30.32
C GLY A 232 -4.44 28.69 -29.63
N THR A 233 -5.14 27.55 -29.74
CA THR A 233 -4.69 26.29 -29.12
C THR A 233 -3.54 25.66 -29.89
N GLY A 234 -2.39 25.54 -29.25
CA GLY A 234 -1.25 24.76 -29.73
C GLY A 234 -1.25 23.34 -29.15
N PHE A 235 -0.45 22.46 -29.73
CA PHE A 235 -0.27 21.08 -29.24
C PHE A 235 1.22 20.76 -29.13
N TYR A 236 1.58 20.01 -28.12
CA TYR A 236 2.93 19.49 -27.93
C TYR A 236 2.90 18.03 -27.46
N PRO A 237 3.94 17.23 -27.75
CA PRO A 237 4.04 15.88 -27.21
C PRO A 237 4.09 15.91 -25.68
N SER A 238 3.19 15.21 -25.00
CA SER A 238 3.15 15.16 -23.53
C SER A 238 3.75 13.88 -22.97
N ARG A 239 3.98 12.86 -23.80
CA ARG A 239 4.65 11.61 -23.43
C ARG A 239 5.33 11.00 -24.65
N PHE A 240 6.54 10.47 -24.48
CA PHE A 240 7.24 9.70 -25.49
C PHE A 240 6.58 8.32 -25.73
N ALA A 241 6.56 7.88 -26.98
CA ALA A 241 6.14 6.51 -27.31
C ALA A 241 7.18 5.47 -26.89
N ASN A 242 6.70 4.29 -26.50
CA ASN A 242 7.53 3.11 -26.28
C ASN A 242 6.86 1.86 -26.86
N ASN A 243 7.07 1.59 -28.14
CA ASN A 243 6.50 0.42 -28.83
C ASN A 243 7.04 -0.92 -28.32
N LYS A 244 8.14 -0.91 -27.53
CA LYS A 244 8.74 -2.10 -26.92
C LYS A 244 8.10 -2.46 -25.58
N LEU A 245 7.14 -1.66 -25.11
CA LEU A 245 6.43 -1.91 -23.87
C LEU A 245 5.71 -3.25 -23.93
N LYS A 246 5.93 -4.10 -22.92
CA LYS A 246 5.39 -5.47 -22.83
C LYS A 246 4.91 -5.81 -21.43
N TRP A 247 4.31 -6.97 -21.29
CA TRP A 247 3.81 -7.50 -20.03
C TRP A 247 4.90 -7.59 -18.96
N GLU A 248 4.60 -7.10 -17.77
CA GLU A 248 5.32 -7.46 -16.55
C GLU A 248 5.00 -8.91 -16.21
N GLN A 249 5.98 -9.69 -15.76
CA GLN A 249 5.84 -11.12 -15.54
C GLN A 249 6.34 -11.52 -14.16
N THR A 250 5.52 -12.29 -13.45
CA THR A 250 5.91 -12.90 -12.17
C THR A 250 5.99 -14.42 -12.33
N LYS A 251 7.20 -14.97 -12.17
CA LYS A 251 7.46 -16.42 -12.02
C LYS A 251 7.28 -16.80 -10.56
N SER A 252 6.40 -17.74 -10.30
CA SER A 252 6.08 -18.20 -8.95
C SER A 252 6.39 -19.69 -8.82
N TRP A 253 7.10 -20.06 -7.75
CA TRP A 253 7.23 -21.42 -7.25
C TRP A 253 6.58 -21.51 -5.88
N ASN A 254 5.86 -22.58 -5.63
CA ASN A 254 5.21 -22.87 -4.36
C ASN A 254 5.39 -24.33 -4.00
N VAL A 255 5.74 -24.59 -2.74
CA VAL A 255 5.74 -25.94 -2.14
C VAL A 255 4.80 -25.88 -0.94
N GLY A 256 3.82 -26.78 -0.92
CA GLY A 256 2.81 -26.82 0.13
C GLY A 256 2.69 -28.21 0.76
N LEU A 257 2.35 -28.25 2.04
CA LEU A 257 2.11 -29.47 2.81
C LEU A 257 0.81 -29.29 3.60
N ASP A 258 -0.16 -30.18 3.31
CA ASP A 258 -1.45 -30.23 4.01
C ASP A 258 -1.46 -31.50 4.87
N LEU A 259 -1.60 -31.36 6.16
CA LEU A 259 -1.67 -32.48 7.12
C LEU A 259 -2.94 -32.34 7.96
N THR A 260 -3.63 -33.47 8.14
CA THR A 260 -4.78 -33.51 9.03
C THR A 260 -4.68 -34.72 9.92
N PHE A 261 -4.88 -34.54 11.20
CA PHE A 261 -4.68 -35.56 12.22
C PHE A 261 -5.94 -35.78 13.08
N LEU A 262 -5.99 -36.95 13.74
CA LEU A 262 -6.98 -37.29 14.78
C LEU A 262 -8.44 -37.13 14.31
N ASN A 263 -8.80 -37.73 13.18
CA ASN A 263 -10.13 -37.62 12.57
C ASN A 263 -10.52 -36.16 12.29
N ASN A 264 -9.61 -35.42 11.64
CA ASN A 264 -9.76 -34.01 11.25
C ASN A 264 -9.87 -33.03 12.44
N ARG A 265 -9.37 -33.40 13.62
CA ARG A 265 -9.34 -32.47 14.77
C ARG A 265 -8.19 -31.48 14.72
N ILE A 266 -7.12 -31.80 14.03
CA ILE A 266 -5.96 -30.91 13.84
C ILE A 266 -5.69 -30.86 12.34
N GLU A 267 -5.73 -29.67 11.78
CA GLU A 267 -5.35 -29.39 10.40
C GLU A 267 -4.18 -28.43 10.40
N PHE A 268 -3.12 -28.80 9.71
CA PHE A 268 -1.92 -27.98 9.51
C PHE A 268 -1.66 -27.82 8.02
N ILE A 269 -1.63 -26.58 7.54
CA ILE A 269 -1.31 -26.21 6.15
C ILE A 269 -0.05 -25.36 6.20
N PHE A 270 0.94 -25.72 5.40
CA PHE A 270 2.17 -24.98 5.25
C PHE A 270 2.43 -24.72 3.78
N ASP A 271 2.80 -23.50 3.44
CA ASP A 271 3.20 -23.06 2.11
C ASP A 271 4.49 -22.25 2.17
N ALA A 272 5.46 -22.60 1.31
CA ALA A 272 6.65 -21.81 1.07
C ALA A 272 6.70 -21.39 -0.39
N TYR A 273 7.02 -20.13 -0.65
CA TYR A 273 7.00 -19.58 -2.00
C TYR A 273 8.24 -18.75 -2.34
N LEU A 274 8.52 -18.71 -3.64
CA LEU A 274 9.50 -17.83 -4.27
C LEU A 274 8.84 -17.21 -5.51
N LYS A 275 8.73 -15.87 -5.52
CA LYS A 275 8.18 -15.09 -6.63
C LYS A 275 9.26 -14.16 -7.16
N ASN A 276 9.58 -14.26 -8.46
CA ASN A 276 10.46 -13.34 -9.15
C ASN A 276 9.63 -12.58 -10.18
N THR A 277 9.55 -11.26 -10.00
CA THR A 277 8.87 -10.35 -10.94
C THR A 277 9.92 -9.67 -11.79
N ASP A 278 9.79 -9.84 -13.10
CA ASP A 278 10.66 -9.25 -14.12
C ASP A 278 9.86 -8.26 -14.99
N ASN A 279 10.58 -7.34 -15.65
CA ASN A 279 9.99 -6.35 -16.54
C ASN A 279 8.95 -5.45 -15.83
N LEU A 280 9.24 -5.00 -14.60
CA LEU A 280 8.36 -4.09 -13.86
C LEU A 280 7.96 -2.89 -14.74
N LEU A 281 6.66 -2.59 -14.76
CA LEU A 281 6.10 -1.44 -15.47
C LEU A 281 6.31 -0.19 -14.62
N MET A 282 7.14 0.73 -15.09
CA MET A 282 7.47 1.97 -14.39
C MET A 282 7.72 3.13 -15.35
N SER A 283 7.57 4.36 -14.87
CA SER A 283 7.99 5.55 -15.61
C SER A 283 9.51 5.69 -15.58
N ALA A 284 10.13 5.85 -16.75
CA ALA A 284 11.55 6.14 -16.83
C ALA A 284 11.79 7.62 -16.51
N ALA A 285 12.48 7.91 -15.42
CA ALA A 285 12.91 9.29 -15.15
C ALA A 285 13.92 9.72 -16.21
N LEU A 286 13.56 10.73 -17.01
CA LEU A 286 14.43 11.34 -18.00
C LEU A 286 14.97 12.66 -17.47
N PRO A 287 16.26 12.96 -17.64
CA PRO A 287 16.79 14.27 -17.31
C PRO A 287 16.03 15.39 -18.03
N THR A 288 15.72 16.47 -17.32
CA THR A 288 14.91 17.57 -17.85
C THR A 288 15.51 18.22 -19.12
N TYR A 289 16.84 18.21 -19.26
CA TYR A 289 17.51 18.73 -20.45
C TYR A 289 17.27 17.87 -21.71
N ILE A 290 16.86 16.58 -21.54
CA ILE A 290 16.47 15.69 -22.65
C ILE A 290 14.98 15.79 -22.91
N SER A 291 14.16 15.71 -21.83
CA SER A 291 12.71 15.63 -21.93
C SER A 291 12.04 17.00 -22.08
N GLY A 292 12.64 18.08 -21.60
CA GLY A 292 11.99 19.37 -21.51
C GLY A 292 10.71 19.28 -20.67
N ILE A 293 9.57 19.61 -21.30
CA ILE A 293 8.24 19.51 -20.69
C ILE A 293 7.54 18.17 -20.99
N ILE A 294 8.19 17.27 -21.73
CA ILE A 294 7.60 15.97 -22.12
C ILE A 294 7.72 14.99 -20.96
N GLY A 295 6.61 14.35 -20.60
CA GLY A 295 6.56 13.37 -19.53
C GLY A 295 7.34 12.09 -19.85
N SER A 296 7.77 11.42 -18.81
CA SER A 296 8.53 10.16 -18.88
C SER A 296 7.71 9.04 -19.56
N PRO A 297 8.31 8.26 -20.47
CA PRO A 297 7.65 7.11 -21.05
C PRO A 297 7.52 5.98 -20.02
N MET A 298 6.52 5.13 -20.21
CA MET A 298 6.45 3.83 -19.52
C MET A 298 7.47 2.87 -20.11
N VAL A 299 8.20 2.17 -19.27
CA VAL A 299 9.21 1.18 -19.64
C VAL A 299 9.08 -0.10 -18.83
N ASN A 300 9.57 -1.20 -19.37
CA ASN A 300 9.78 -2.44 -18.63
C ASN A 300 11.18 -2.43 -18.05
N SER A 301 11.29 -1.98 -16.82
CA SER A 301 12.59 -1.91 -16.17
C SER A 301 12.47 -2.25 -14.70
N GLY A 302 13.43 -2.98 -14.25
CA GLY A 302 13.44 -3.46 -12.88
C GLY A 302 12.99 -4.90 -12.74
N ALA A 303 13.39 -5.45 -11.62
CA ALA A 303 13.00 -6.77 -11.16
C ALA A 303 13.01 -6.82 -9.65
N MET A 304 12.13 -7.64 -9.08
CA MET A 304 12.09 -7.88 -7.64
C MET A 304 11.86 -9.35 -7.32
N ARG A 305 12.27 -9.72 -6.12
CA ARG A 305 12.06 -11.06 -5.57
C ARG A 305 11.30 -10.97 -4.26
N ASN A 306 10.27 -11.79 -4.13
CA ASN A 306 9.59 -12.06 -2.87
C ASN A 306 9.77 -13.52 -2.51
N LYS A 307 10.13 -13.81 -1.26
CA LYS A 307 10.18 -15.15 -0.71
C LYS A 307 9.57 -15.16 0.67
N GLY A 308 8.86 -16.22 0.98
CA GLY A 308 8.19 -16.30 2.27
C GLY A 308 7.65 -17.69 2.55
N PHE A 309 7.09 -17.81 3.72
CA PHE A 309 6.29 -18.96 4.09
C PHE A 309 5.09 -18.53 4.93
N GLU A 310 4.08 -19.35 4.88
CA GLU A 310 2.82 -19.17 5.58
C GLU A 310 2.42 -20.50 6.21
N PHE A 311 1.81 -20.46 7.38
CA PHE A 311 1.15 -21.64 7.89
C PHE A 311 -0.19 -21.30 8.51
N THR A 312 -1.08 -22.28 8.46
CA THR A 312 -2.38 -22.26 9.13
C THR A 312 -2.51 -23.52 9.98
N LEU A 313 -2.89 -23.33 11.24
CA LEU A 313 -3.20 -24.41 12.16
C LEU A 313 -4.65 -24.25 12.64
N ASN A 314 -5.50 -25.19 12.31
CA ASN A 314 -6.87 -25.27 12.80
C ASN A 314 -7.01 -26.44 13.77
N THR A 315 -7.60 -26.22 14.92
CA THR A 315 -7.78 -27.27 15.91
C THR A 315 -9.22 -27.28 16.46
N VAL A 316 -9.76 -28.46 16.61
CA VAL A 316 -10.95 -28.72 17.41
C VAL A 316 -10.50 -29.19 18.80
N ASN A 317 -10.33 -28.23 19.71
CA ASN A 317 -9.78 -28.50 21.04
C ASN A 317 -10.72 -29.38 21.87
N ILE A 318 -11.99 -29.00 21.88
CA ILE A 318 -13.04 -29.73 22.57
C ILE A 318 -14.26 -29.81 21.65
N SER A 319 -14.83 -31.00 21.54
CA SER A 319 -16.11 -31.20 20.87
C SER A 319 -16.96 -32.18 21.71
N LYS A 320 -17.92 -31.60 22.42
CA LYS A 320 -18.91 -32.33 23.26
C LYS A 320 -20.31 -31.86 22.86
N LYS A 321 -21.34 -32.58 23.30
CA LYS A 321 -22.74 -32.30 22.95
C LYS A 321 -23.17 -30.85 23.16
N ASP A 322 -22.74 -30.24 24.26
CA ASP A 322 -23.15 -28.90 24.68
C ASP A 322 -22.01 -27.87 24.69
N PHE A 323 -20.79 -28.29 24.35
CA PHE A 323 -19.62 -27.41 24.34
C PHE A 323 -18.65 -27.75 23.20
N GLU A 324 -18.36 -26.77 22.39
CA GLU A 324 -17.35 -26.86 21.33
C GLU A 324 -16.37 -25.70 21.47
N TRP A 325 -15.09 -25.98 21.30
CA TRP A 325 -14.02 -25.00 21.24
C TRP A 325 -13.10 -25.29 20.07
N ARG A 326 -12.96 -24.31 19.17
CA ARG A 326 -12.06 -24.34 18.04
C ARG A 326 -11.04 -23.20 18.14
N THR A 327 -9.82 -23.46 17.65
CA THR A 327 -8.78 -22.45 17.52
C THR A 327 -8.22 -22.49 16.11
N GLY A 328 -8.07 -21.32 15.49
CA GLY A 328 -7.37 -21.12 14.24
C GLY A 328 -6.18 -20.21 14.45
N ILE A 329 -5.00 -20.59 13.93
CA ILE A 329 -3.78 -19.78 13.98
C ILE A 329 -3.29 -19.63 12.55
N THR A 330 -3.02 -18.39 12.12
CA THR A 330 -2.37 -18.07 10.85
C THR A 330 -1.08 -17.32 11.12
N PHE A 331 -0.07 -17.59 10.32
CA PHE A 331 1.21 -16.91 10.36
C PHE A 331 1.73 -16.69 8.95
N SER A 332 2.26 -15.52 8.67
CA SER A 332 2.86 -15.18 7.38
C SER A 332 4.14 -14.39 7.55
N LEU A 333 5.16 -14.76 6.78
CA LEU A 333 6.43 -14.06 6.68
C LEU A 333 6.75 -13.85 5.21
N ASN A 334 6.99 -12.62 4.81
CA ASN A 334 7.49 -12.25 3.49
C ASN A 334 8.83 -11.52 3.59
N ARG A 335 9.67 -11.66 2.57
CA ARG A 335 10.89 -10.89 2.38
C ARG A 335 10.97 -10.45 0.94
N ASN A 336 10.93 -9.14 0.78
CA ASN A 336 11.06 -8.46 -0.49
C ASN A 336 12.52 -8.05 -0.75
N LYS A 337 12.94 -8.09 -2.00
CA LYS A 337 14.25 -7.59 -2.43
C LYS A 337 14.18 -7.12 -3.88
N VAL A 338 14.60 -5.90 -4.14
CA VAL A 338 14.81 -5.39 -5.49
C VAL A 338 16.09 -6.01 -6.05
N THR A 339 16.00 -6.62 -7.24
CA THR A 339 17.14 -7.32 -7.88
C THR A 339 17.70 -6.56 -9.06
N ARG A 340 16.95 -5.65 -9.67
CA ARG A 340 17.38 -4.78 -10.78
C ARG A 340 16.52 -3.53 -10.84
N LEU A 341 17.11 -2.39 -11.21
CA LEU A 341 16.43 -1.14 -11.58
C LEU A 341 16.95 -0.64 -12.94
N TYR A 342 16.30 0.38 -13.51
CA TYR A 342 16.64 0.96 -14.82
C TYR A 342 18.08 1.48 -14.88
N THR A 343 18.51 2.19 -13.82
CA THR A 343 19.89 2.58 -13.60
C THR A 343 20.34 2.00 -12.26
N GLU A 344 21.46 1.32 -12.22
CA GLU A 344 21.98 0.74 -10.98
C GLU A 344 22.39 1.81 -9.97
N SER A 345 22.72 3.01 -10.47
CA SER A 345 23.21 4.15 -9.68
C SER A 345 22.12 5.07 -9.11
N SER A 346 20.90 5.00 -9.61
CA SER A 346 19.80 5.84 -9.12
C SER A 346 18.64 5.00 -8.63
N GLY A 347 18.41 4.99 -7.32
CA GLY A 347 17.23 4.38 -6.73
C GLY A 347 15.94 5.16 -7.08
N LEU A 348 14.80 4.57 -6.72
CA LEU A 348 13.49 5.21 -6.88
C LEU A 348 13.12 5.93 -5.59
N GLN A 349 12.84 7.21 -5.69
CA GLN A 349 12.40 8.04 -4.58
C GLN A 349 10.88 8.06 -4.47
N GLY A 350 10.36 7.83 -3.28
CA GLY A 350 8.97 8.07 -2.96
C GLY A 350 8.82 9.44 -2.29
N ASN A 351 8.09 10.34 -2.94
CA ASN A 351 7.97 11.73 -2.53
C ASN A 351 6.56 12.06 -2.03
N ILE A 352 6.48 12.90 -0.98
CA ILE A 352 5.26 13.54 -0.51
C ILE A 352 5.53 15.05 -0.49
N ASN A 353 4.71 15.83 -1.20
CA ASN A 353 4.86 17.30 -1.29
C ASN A 353 6.29 17.75 -1.71
N GLY A 354 6.93 17.00 -2.62
CA GLY A 354 8.27 17.32 -3.11
C GLY A 354 9.44 16.86 -2.21
N LEU A 355 9.15 16.32 -1.02
CA LEU A 355 10.17 15.79 -0.11
C LEU A 355 10.28 14.27 -0.24
N THR A 356 11.50 13.75 -0.28
CA THR A 356 11.77 12.30 -0.33
C THR A 356 11.61 11.68 1.05
N TYR A 357 10.73 10.68 1.17
CA TYR A 357 10.47 9.93 2.39
C TYR A 357 10.91 8.47 2.31
N THR A 358 10.89 7.90 1.12
CA THR A 358 11.30 6.51 0.90
C THR A 358 12.29 6.41 -0.25
N TYR A 359 13.14 5.41 -0.17
CA TYR A 359 14.12 5.11 -1.21
C TYR A 359 14.14 3.62 -1.51
N THR A 360 14.17 3.29 -2.79
CA THR A 360 14.22 1.91 -3.28
C THR A 360 15.48 1.74 -4.11
N THR A 361 16.36 0.84 -3.71
CA THR A 361 17.61 0.55 -4.42
C THR A 361 17.82 -0.95 -4.61
N VAL A 362 18.72 -1.31 -5.52
CA VAL A 362 19.08 -2.70 -5.77
C VAL A 362 19.73 -3.31 -4.53
N GLY A 363 19.30 -4.50 -4.17
CA GLY A 363 19.79 -5.20 -2.98
C GLY A 363 18.94 -5.03 -1.75
N GLU A 364 18.05 -4.03 -1.71
CA GLU A 364 17.23 -3.65 -0.57
C GLU A 364 15.73 -3.93 -0.82
N PRO A 365 14.89 -3.94 0.24
CA PRO A 365 13.44 -3.93 0.11
C PRO A 365 12.89 -2.69 -0.58
N VAL A 366 11.68 -2.80 -1.16
CA VAL A 366 10.98 -1.66 -1.77
C VAL A 366 10.56 -0.64 -0.71
N ALA A 367 10.71 0.65 -1.03
CA ALA A 367 10.14 1.77 -0.27
C ALA A 367 10.57 1.82 1.21
N GLN A 368 11.84 1.54 1.50
CA GLN A 368 12.38 1.77 2.84
C GLN A 368 12.37 3.27 3.17
N PHE A 369 12.08 3.61 4.42
CA PHE A 369 12.21 4.98 4.89
C PHE A 369 13.64 5.45 4.78
N TYR A 370 13.81 6.67 4.24
CA TYR A 370 15.11 7.21 3.88
C TYR A 370 15.22 8.67 4.31
N GLY A 371 16.21 8.99 5.12
CA GLY A 371 16.39 10.32 5.68
C GLY A 371 17.62 10.41 6.56
N TYR A 372 17.65 11.42 7.41
CA TYR A 372 18.79 11.73 8.27
C TYR A 372 18.70 10.97 9.60
N ASN A 373 19.86 10.62 10.15
CA ASN A 373 19.94 10.07 11.49
C ASN A 373 20.26 11.21 12.48
N VAL A 374 19.31 11.51 13.37
CA VAL A 374 19.53 12.43 14.48
C VAL A 374 20.18 11.66 15.61
N ILE A 375 21.35 12.12 16.05
CA ILE A 375 22.17 11.50 17.11
C ILE A 375 22.08 12.24 18.45
N GLY A 376 21.52 13.45 18.45
CA GLY A 376 21.37 14.25 19.67
C GLY A 376 20.73 15.61 19.42
N MET A 377 20.86 16.48 20.40
CA MET A 377 20.47 17.88 20.37
C MET A 377 21.63 18.71 20.94
N PHE A 378 21.85 19.89 20.40
CA PHE A 378 22.84 20.83 20.94
C PHE A 378 22.37 21.37 22.30
N GLU A 379 22.80 20.75 23.38
CA GLU A 379 22.42 21.11 24.76
C GLU A 379 23.51 21.91 25.51
N ARG A 380 24.77 21.69 25.16
CA ARG A 380 25.96 22.29 25.77
C ARG A 380 26.89 22.84 24.72
N GLU A 381 27.77 23.79 25.11
CA GLU A 381 28.84 24.27 24.24
C GLU A 381 29.67 23.14 23.64
N ASP A 382 29.90 22.11 24.43
CA ASP A 382 30.71 20.95 24.09
C ASP A 382 30.17 20.14 22.90
N ASP A 383 28.85 20.18 22.68
CA ASP A 383 28.15 19.46 21.60
C ASP A 383 28.42 20.08 20.21
N PHE A 384 28.96 21.30 20.17
CA PHE A 384 29.31 21.97 18.93
C PHE A 384 30.71 21.61 18.40
N TYR A 385 31.50 20.85 19.16
CA TYR A 385 32.85 20.52 18.79
C TYR A 385 33.09 19.05 18.55
N GLN A 386 33.87 18.74 17.53
CA GLN A 386 34.27 17.36 17.24
C GLN A 386 35.28 16.85 18.27
N LYS A 387 35.17 15.57 18.62
CA LYS A 387 36.10 14.89 19.54
C LYS A 387 36.59 13.58 18.92
N ASP A 388 37.78 13.19 19.28
CA ASP A 388 38.33 11.89 18.97
C ASP A 388 37.73 10.78 19.88
N MET A 389 38.18 9.54 19.68
CA MET A 389 37.74 8.40 20.49
C MET A 389 38.15 8.45 21.96
N ASN A 390 39.12 9.31 22.31
CA ASN A 390 39.58 9.50 23.68
C ASN A 390 38.79 10.62 24.38
N GLY A 391 37.99 11.40 23.63
CA GLY A 391 37.23 12.54 24.12
C GLY A 391 37.97 13.87 23.99
N ASP A 392 39.14 13.89 23.36
CA ASP A 392 39.92 15.10 23.10
C ASP A 392 39.37 15.86 21.88
N TYR A 393 39.39 17.21 21.95
CA TYR A 393 38.90 18.03 20.85
C TYR A 393 39.79 17.89 19.61
N LEU A 394 39.18 17.67 18.47
CA LEU A 394 39.84 17.83 17.19
C LEU A 394 40.10 19.32 16.92
N LEU A 395 41.22 19.62 16.33
CA LEU A 395 41.59 20.97 15.99
C LEU A 395 41.57 21.19 14.47
N ASP A 396 41.21 22.40 14.06
CA ASP A 396 41.30 22.84 12.67
C ASP A 396 42.77 23.23 12.29
N ALA A 397 42.96 23.60 11.04
CA ALA A 397 44.29 24.00 10.54
C ALA A 397 44.87 25.26 11.24
N LEU A 398 44.04 26.01 11.95
CA LEU A 398 44.44 27.23 12.71
C LEU A 398 44.62 26.93 14.20
N GLY A 399 44.38 25.69 14.65
CA GLY A 399 44.50 25.28 16.04
C GLY A 399 43.26 25.56 16.89
N ASN A 400 42.12 25.93 16.30
CA ASN A 400 40.85 26.10 17.01
C ASN A 400 40.13 24.75 17.12
N LYS A 401 39.23 24.61 18.08
CA LYS A 401 38.36 23.47 18.17
C LYS A 401 37.52 23.31 16.90
N LYS A 402 37.57 22.16 16.27
CA LYS A 402 36.84 21.87 15.04
C LYS A 402 35.34 21.76 15.32
N ILE A 403 34.54 22.54 14.60
CA ILE A 403 33.07 22.48 14.69
C ILE A 403 32.56 21.15 14.12
N VAL A 404 31.47 20.58 14.68
CA VAL A 404 30.78 19.43 14.12
C VAL A 404 30.19 19.74 12.74
N ALA A 405 29.88 18.71 11.97
CA ALA A 405 29.22 18.86 10.68
C ALA A 405 27.90 19.64 10.81
N LEU A 406 27.71 20.63 9.98
CA LEU A 406 26.52 21.48 9.93
C LEU A 406 25.85 21.38 8.55
N PRO A 407 24.55 21.72 8.41
CA PRO A 407 23.90 21.82 7.10
C PRO A 407 24.67 22.75 6.16
N GLU A 408 24.70 22.40 4.88
CA GLU A 408 25.47 23.12 3.85
C GLU A 408 25.24 24.63 3.90
N GLY A 409 26.35 25.42 3.94
CA GLY A 409 26.32 26.88 4.01
C GLY A 409 25.78 27.45 5.33
N LYS A 410 25.71 26.68 6.39
CA LYS A 410 25.30 27.12 7.73
C LYS A 410 26.49 27.20 8.66
N GLU A 411 26.38 28.12 9.61
CA GLU A 411 27.35 28.38 10.65
C GLU A 411 26.70 28.30 12.03
N VAL A 412 27.49 28.25 13.08
CA VAL A 412 27.01 28.36 14.45
C VAL A 412 26.58 29.80 14.71
N ASN A 413 25.29 30.04 14.70
CA ASN A 413 24.71 31.38 14.88
C ASN A 413 23.26 31.29 15.39
N GLU A 414 22.93 32.08 16.41
CA GLU A 414 21.60 32.04 17.04
C GLU A 414 20.48 32.44 16.09
N GLY A 415 20.68 33.43 15.25
CA GLY A 415 19.61 34.02 14.42
C GLY A 415 19.44 33.39 13.04
N THR A 416 20.54 32.94 12.42
CA THR A 416 20.56 32.51 11.01
C THR A 416 21.21 31.15 10.80
N GLY A 417 21.80 30.58 11.84
CA GLY A 417 22.54 29.33 11.80
C GLY A 417 22.03 28.28 12.80
N VAL A 418 22.86 27.30 13.05
CA VAL A 418 22.63 26.24 14.03
C VAL A 418 22.93 26.74 15.43
N TRP A 419 22.08 26.39 16.39
CA TRP A 419 22.18 26.88 17.75
C TRP A 419 21.70 25.87 18.79
N TYR A 420 21.81 26.22 20.06
CA TYR A 420 21.26 25.43 21.18
C TYR A 420 19.81 25.04 20.95
N GLY A 421 19.50 23.77 21.17
CA GLY A 421 18.17 23.22 20.96
C GLY A 421 17.86 22.76 19.53
N ASP A 422 18.82 22.85 18.61
CA ASP A 422 18.73 22.22 17.29
C ASP A 422 19.17 20.76 17.36
N TYR A 423 18.70 19.93 16.42
CA TYR A 423 19.14 18.53 16.33
C TYR A 423 20.53 18.40 15.73
N ILE A 424 21.30 17.45 16.25
CA ILE A 424 22.60 17.04 15.71
C ILE A 424 22.35 15.88 14.74
N TYR A 425 22.70 16.08 13.48
CA TYR A 425 22.65 15.04 12.45
C TYR A 425 23.98 14.30 12.34
N GLU A 426 23.91 13.00 12.03
CA GLU A 426 25.08 12.17 11.78
C GLU A 426 25.70 12.52 10.43
N ASP A 427 26.96 12.94 10.43
CA ASP A 427 27.81 13.04 9.26
C ASP A 427 28.31 11.63 8.90
N ARG A 428 27.76 11.04 7.85
CA ARG A 428 28.00 9.65 7.50
C ARG A 428 29.18 9.45 6.57
N ASN A 429 29.46 10.41 5.71
CA ASN A 429 30.55 10.34 4.76
C ASN A 429 31.85 10.98 5.32
N GLY A 430 31.76 11.74 6.41
CA GLY A 430 32.89 12.34 7.11
C GLY A 430 33.46 13.56 6.39
N ASP A 431 32.62 14.28 5.63
CA ASP A 431 33.06 15.46 4.88
C ASP A 431 32.80 16.79 5.61
N ASP A 432 32.31 16.73 6.87
CA ASP A 432 32.00 17.87 7.74
C ASP A 432 30.78 18.71 7.28
N VAL A 433 30.00 18.23 6.34
CA VAL A 433 28.80 18.91 5.83
C VAL A 433 27.60 17.98 5.91
N ILE A 434 26.47 18.43 6.45
CA ILE A 434 25.23 17.67 6.45
C ILE A 434 24.44 17.95 5.17
N ASP A 435 24.49 17.01 4.24
CA ASP A 435 23.83 17.11 2.94
C ASP A 435 23.06 15.84 2.56
N GLU A 436 22.68 15.69 1.29
CA GLU A 436 21.92 14.50 0.83
C GLU A 436 22.72 13.19 0.91
N GLN A 437 24.06 13.25 1.01
CA GLN A 437 24.94 12.07 1.10
C GLN A 437 24.91 11.43 2.50
N ASP A 438 24.46 12.18 3.53
CA ASP A 438 24.28 11.69 4.90
C ASP A 438 22.99 10.95 5.14
N ARG A 439 22.11 10.93 4.15
CA ARG A 439 20.84 10.21 4.25
C ARG A 439 21.07 8.70 4.28
N THR A 440 20.28 8.02 5.09
CA THR A 440 20.37 6.57 5.29
C THR A 440 19.01 5.90 5.39
N PHE A 441 18.99 4.58 5.36
CA PHE A 441 17.79 3.80 5.62
C PHE A 441 17.43 3.83 7.11
N LEU A 442 16.24 4.35 7.39
CA LEU A 442 15.72 4.53 8.75
C LEU A 442 14.81 3.39 9.18
N GLY A 443 14.47 2.49 8.28
CA GLY A 443 13.68 1.31 8.57
C GLY A 443 12.75 0.88 7.44
N ASN A 444 12.19 -0.32 7.60
CA ASN A 444 11.35 -0.96 6.60
C ASN A 444 9.87 -0.89 7.02
N PRO A 445 8.95 -0.43 6.15
CA PRO A 445 7.52 -0.48 6.40
C PRO A 445 6.94 -1.91 6.34
N GLU A 446 7.65 -2.87 5.71
CA GLU A 446 7.21 -4.25 5.64
C GLU A 446 7.45 -4.98 6.97
N PRO A 447 6.44 -5.68 7.53
CA PRO A 447 6.60 -6.39 8.79
C PRO A 447 7.55 -7.59 8.66
N LYS A 448 8.22 -7.91 9.76
CA LYS A 448 8.99 -9.16 9.86
C LYS A 448 8.10 -10.38 9.77
N PHE A 449 6.91 -10.32 10.37
CA PHE A 449 5.85 -11.32 10.22
C PHE A 449 4.51 -10.74 10.68
N THR A 450 3.44 -11.38 10.23
CA THR A 450 2.07 -11.14 10.70
C THR A 450 1.46 -12.42 11.22
N PHE A 451 0.52 -12.31 12.15
CA PHE A 451 -0.21 -13.46 12.68
C PHE A 451 -1.66 -13.13 12.96
N GLY A 452 -2.50 -14.17 12.96
CA GLY A 452 -3.88 -14.12 13.38
C GLY A 452 -4.20 -15.32 14.27
N ILE A 453 -4.99 -15.09 15.32
CA ILE A 453 -5.47 -16.13 16.22
C ILE A 453 -6.98 -15.96 16.37
N SER A 454 -7.76 -16.95 15.93
CA SER A 454 -9.18 -17.03 16.18
C SER A 454 -9.51 -18.09 17.21
N ASN A 455 -10.45 -17.79 18.09
CA ASN A 455 -11.03 -18.76 18.99
C ASN A 455 -12.55 -18.67 18.91
N ASP A 456 -13.18 -19.82 18.72
CA ASP A 456 -14.63 -19.96 18.64
C ASP A 456 -15.09 -20.91 19.74
N TRP A 457 -16.01 -20.44 20.56
CA TRP A 457 -16.62 -21.22 21.63
C TRP A 457 -18.13 -21.26 21.41
N HIS A 458 -18.70 -22.45 21.51
CA HIS A 458 -20.15 -22.69 21.52
C HIS A 458 -20.55 -23.44 22.78
N TRP A 459 -21.47 -22.88 23.55
CA TRP A 459 -21.97 -23.49 24.78
C TRP A 459 -23.47 -23.23 24.97
N LYS A 460 -24.27 -24.29 24.89
CA LYS A 460 -25.73 -24.25 25.19
C LYS A 460 -26.48 -23.04 24.59
N GLY A 461 -26.21 -22.71 23.35
CA GLY A 461 -26.81 -21.55 22.65
C GLY A 461 -26.00 -20.26 22.72
N PHE A 462 -25.00 -20.16 23.59
CA PHE A 462 -24.00 -19.10 23.51
C PHE A 462 -22.98 -19.43 22.43
N ASP A 463 -22.59 -18.42 21.70
CA ASP A 463 -21.45 -18.43 20.78
C ASP A 463 -20.54 -17.23 21.08
N VAL A 464 -19.25 -17.47 21.14
CA VAL A 464 -18.24 -16.44 21.33
C VAL A 464 -17.18 -16.60 20.26
N ASN A 465 -16.92 -15.53 19.53
CA ASN A 465 -15.80 -15.44 18.59
C ASN A 465 -14.82 -14.37 19.06
N LEU A 466 -13.55 -14.73 19.21
CA LEU A 466 -12.45 -13.81 19.51
C LEU A 466 -11.41 -13.91 18.41
N PHE A 467 -11.16 -12.80 17.72
CA PHE A 467 -10.11 -12.72 16.72
C PHE A 467 -9.05 -11.69 17.11
N ILE A 468 -7.81 -12.16 17.23
CA ILE A 468 -6.63 -11.36 17.54
C ILE A 468 -5.74 -11.35 16.31
N THR A 469 -5.19 -10.20 15.95
CA THR A 469 -4.22 -10.07 14.87
C THR A 469 -3.03 -9.25 15.32
N GLY A 470 -1.86 -9.50 14.72
CA GLY A 470 -0.66 -8.74 15.01
C GLY A 470 0.25 -8.60 13.80
N SER A 471 0.97 -7.49 13.78
CA SER A 471 2.04 -7.17 12.85
C SER A 471 3.28 -6.82 13.64
N VAL A 472 4.42 -7.40 13.31
CA VAL A 472 5.63 -7.27 14.12
C VAL A 472 6.81 -6.83 13.28
N GLY A 473 7.50 -5.79 13.76
CA GLY A 473 8.80 -5.35 13.25
C GLY A 473 8.76 -4.44 12.03
N ASN A 474 7.59 -3.97 11.61
CA ASN A 474 7.46 -2.90 10.64
C ASN A 474 7.72 -1.53 11.30
N LYS A 475 8.24 -0.59 10.51
CA LYS A 475 8.34 0.81 10.91
C LYS A 475 7.20 1.61 10.30
N VAL A 476 6.86 2.72 10.93
CA VAL A 476 5.82 3.66 10.49
C VAL A 476 6.40 5.06 10.53
N PHE A 477 6.22 5.82 9.46
CA PHE A 477 6.52 7.24 9.45
C PHE A 477 5.33 8.02 10.02
N ASN A 478 5.55 8.66 11.16
CA ASN A 478 4.56 9.51 11.79
C ASN A 478 4.60 10.93 11.17
N TYR A 479 3.97 11.06 9.99
CA TYR A 479 3.89 12.34 9.28
C TYR A 479 3.19 13.41 10.10
N LEU A 480 2.18 13.04 10.88
CA LEU A 480 1.47 13.97 11.74
C LEU A 480 2.41 14.53 12.83
N ALA A 481 3.22 13.67 13.45
CA ALA A 481 4.22 14.11 14.42
C ALA A 481 5.23 15.06 13.77
N GLN A 482 5.72 14.77 12.56
CA GLN A 482 6.63 15.66 11.83
C GLN A 482 6.00 17.05 11.63
N GLN A 483 4.75 17.11 11.17
CA GLN A 483 4.08 18.38 10.89
C GLN A 483 3.71 19.15 12.16
N GLN A 484 3.28 18.44 13.20
CA GLN A 484 2.76 19.06 14.43
C GLN A 484 3.80 19.24 15.54
N SER A 485 5.01 18.70 15.40
CA SER A 485 6.11 18.95 16.35
C SER A 485 6.88 20.23 16.05
N ASN A 486 6.56 20.93 14.97
CA ASN A 486 7.15 22.24 14.66
C ASN A 486 6.62 23.31 15.62
N PRO A 487 7.47 23.93 16.49
CA PRO A 487 7.04 24.94 17.45
C PRO A 487 6.56 26.25 16.80
N THR A 488 6.91 26.49 15.54
CA THR A 488 6.48 27.69 14.79
C THR A 488 5.18 27.48 14.01
N ASN A 489 4.61 26.27 14.08
CA ASN A 489 3.38 25.95 13.36
C ASN A 489 2.21 26.81 13.90
N ARG A 490 1.47 27.45 12.97
CA ARG A 490 0.35 28.32 13.30
C ARG A 490 -0.98 27.60 13.55
N TRP A 491 -1.05 26.30 13.24
CA TRP A 491 -2.31 25.57 13.23
C TRP A 491 -2.49 24.72 14.47
N VAL A 492 -2.10 23.48 14.40
CA VAL A 492 -2.24 22.51 15.49
C VAL A 492 -0.87 21.94 15.81
N THR A 493 -0.51 21.96 17.10
CA THR A 493 0.75 21.40 17.58
C THR A 493 0.51 20.27 18.57
N LEU A 494 1.45 19.35 18.67
CA LEU A 494 1.44 18.29 19.68
C LEU A 494 1.70 18.87 21.07
N LYS A 495 1.20 18.22 22.12
CA LYS A 495 1.47 18.61 23.50
C LYS A 495 2.95 18.63 23.83
N SER A 496 3.76 17.77 23.19
CA SER A 496 5.23 17.75 23.33
C SER A 496 5.89 19.08 22.97
N VAL A 497 5.27 19.88 22.07
CA VAL A 497 5.76 21.21 21.69
C VAL A 497 5.73 22.19 22.87
N CYS A 498 4.92 21.98 23.88
CA CYS A 498 4.95 22.81 25.09
C CYS A 498 6.31 22.71 25.83
N ASN A 499 7.04 21.59 25.62
CA ASN A 499 8.37 21.37 26.15
C ASN A 499 9.42 21.47 25.00
N TYR A 500 9.35 22.54 24.18
CA TYR A 500 10.38 22.80 23.20
C TYR A 500 11.71 23.22 23.84
N ALA A 501 12.82 23.05 23.14
CA ALA A 501 14.14 23.40 23.63
C ALA A 501 14.26 24.91 23.91
N LYS A 502 14.63 25.26 25.14
CA LYS A 502 14.81 26.62 25.64
C LYS A 502 16.23 26.79 26.10
N TYR A 503 16.77 27.96 25.83
CA TYR A 503 18.13 28.32 26.22
C TYR A 503 18.16 29.76 26.72
N ASP A 504 19.14 30.07 27.59
CA ASP A 504 19.32 31.40 28.14
C ASP A 504 20.81 31.61 28.49
N LEU A 505 21.15 32.87 28.77
CA LEU A 505 22.48 33.26 29.19
C LEU A 505 22.86 32.62 30.53
N ILE A 506 24.12 32.17 30.64
CA ILE A 506 24.71 31.73 31.91
C ILE A 506 24.97 32.97 32.77
N ASP A 507 25.62 34.00 32.21
CA ASP A 507 25.75 35.33 32.80
C ASP A 507 24.81 36.29 32.08
N PRO A 508 23.72 36.77 32.73
CA PRO A 508 22.75 37.68 32.12
C PRO A 508 23.33 39.04 31.70
N ALA A 509 24.48 39.44 32.24
CA ALA A 509 25.19 40.67 31.89
C ALA A 509 26.19 40.50 30.74
N GLY A 510 26.43 39.25 30.31
CA GLY A 510 27.41 38.92 29.26
C GLY A 510 26.81 38.93 27.86
N GLU A 511 27.68 38.80 26.88
CA GLU A 511 27.30 38.71 25.46
C GLU A 511 26.70 37.31 25.14
N ARG A 512 25.84 37.24 24.10
CA ARG A 512 25.25 35.99 23.59
C ARG A 512 26.27 35.24 22.72
N THR A 513 27.17 34.54 23.37
CA THR A 513 28.18 33.69 22.75
C THR A 513 27.91 32.21 23.08
N LEU A 514 28.50 31.26 22.34
CA LEU A 514 28.39 29.84 22.68
C LEU A 514 28.78 29.56 24.13
N ALA A 515 29.88 30.14 24.61
CA ALA A 515 30.39 29.92 25.97
C ALA A 515 29.48 30.50 27.08
N ASN A 516 28.65 31.50 26.74
CA ASN A 516 27.75 32.16 27.69
C ASN A 516 26.28 31.73 27.55
N MET A 517 26.01 30.64 26.84
CA MET A 517 24.65 30.10 26.65
C MET A 517 24.56 28.69 27.16
N GLN A 518 23.38 28.32 27.61
CA GLN A 518 23.06 26.95 27.98
C GLN A 518 21.57 26.62 27.76
N MET A 519 21.25 25.38 27.54
CA MET A 519 19.86 24.95 27.60
C MET A 519 19.33 25.00 29.03
N THR A 520 18.13 25.59 29.17
CA THR A 520 17.43 25.68 30.47
C THR A 520 16.55 24.46 30.77
N ASN A 521 16.26 23.64 29.76
CA ASN A 521 15.47 22.40 29.88
C ASN A 521 16.10 21.26 29.05
N PRO A 522 17.28 20.75 29.44
CA PRO A 522 17.89 19.60 28.78
C PRO A 522 16.92 18.41 28.69
N GLY A 523 16.97 17.66 27.60
CA GLY A 523 16.00 16.61 27.32
C GLY A 523 14.64 17.13 26.85
N ALA A 524 14.61 18.28 26.20
CA ALA A 524 13.40 18.85 25.60
C ALA A 524 12.72 17.88 24.65
N GLY A 525 11.39 17.97 24.58
CA GLY A 525 10.57 17.07 23.75
C GLY A 525 10.60 17.38 22.25
N THR A 526 11.08 18.58 21.87
CA THR A 526 11.25 19.01 20.48
C THR A 526 12.27 20.16 20.40
N TYR A 527 12.71 20.45 19.21
CA TYR A 527 13.71 21.48 18.93
C TYR A 527 13.25 22.90 19.32
N ARG A 528 14.19 23.85 19.26
CA ARG A 528 13.95 25.26 19.58
C ARG A 528 12.93 25.93 18.62
N ILE A 529 12.38 27.05 19.03
CA ILE A 529 11.63 27.92 18.14
C ILE A 529 12.66 28.64 17.22
N ASP A 530 12.69 28.20 15.97
CA ASP A 530 13.57 28.78 14.95
C ASP A 530 12.74 29.27 13.77
N GLN A 531 12.71 30.57 13.56
CA GLN A 531 12.01 31.16 12.42
C GLN A 531 12.82 31.07 11.11
N ALA A 532 14.15 30.97 11.23
CA ALA A 532 15.05 30.92 10.08
C ALA A 532 15.14 29.52 9.45
N THR A 533 14.66 28.48 10.13
CA THR A 533 14.71 27.08 9.68
C THR A 533 16.11 26.62 9.25
N ALA A 534 17.15 27.22 9.84
CA ALA A 534 18.53 27.05 9.39
C ALA A 534 19.02 25.60 9.48
N ASN A 535 18.65 24.89 10.56
CA ASN A 535 18.99 23.48 10.76
C ASN A 535 18.00 22.52 10.11
N GLU A 536 16.87 23.03 9.60
CA GLU A 536 15.79 22.19 9.05
C GLU A 536 15.39 21.03 9.96
N ASN A 537 15.20 21.31 11.25
CA ASN A 537 14.89 20.31 12.29
C ASN A 537 13.66 19.41 11.97
N GLY A 538 12.79 19.87 11.08
CA GLY A 538 11.63 19.12 10.59
C GLY A 538 11.92 18.18 9.42
N ARG A 539 13.17 18.06 8.93
CA ARG A 539 13.48 17.15 7.82
C ARG A 539 13.23 15.69 8.17
N MET A 540 13.05 14.85 7.15
CA MET A 540 12.84 13.42 7.32
C MET A 540 13.98 12.78 8.10
N SER A 541 13.70 12.25 9.29
CA SER A 541 14.72 11.67 10.18
C SER A 541 14.16 10.51 11.02
N ASN A 542 15.06 9.81 11.69
CA ASN A 542 14.74 8.68 12.59
C ASN A 542 13.79 9.06 13.73
N ILE A 543 13.72 10.34 14.14
CA ILE A 543 12.82 10.82 15.20
C ILE A 543 11.34 10.59 14.86
N PHE A 544 10.99 10.68 13.56
CA PHE A 544 9.63 10.51 13.08
C PHE A 544 9.33 9.08 12.61
N ILE A 545 10.31 8.16 12.75
CA ILE A 545 10.15 6.75 12.42
C ILE A 545 9.89 5.96 13.69
N GLU A 546 8.67 5.51 13.85
CA GLU A 546 8.22 4.80 15.03
C GLU A 546 8.11 3.28 14.78
N ASP A 547 8.07 2.51 15.86
CA ASP A 547 7.80 1.08 15.79
C ASP A 547 6.31 0.86 15.51
N GLY A 548 6.00 0.24 14.37
CA GLY A 548 4.64 -0.09 13.96
C GLY A 548 4.14 -1.45 14.46
N THR A 549 4.88 -2.11 15.36
CA THR A 549 4.45 -3.37 15.96
C THR A 549 3.16 -3.19 16.73
N TYR A 550 2.18 -4.06 16.48
CA TYR A 550 0.96 -4.09 17.26
C TYR A 550 0.39 -5.49 17.42
N VAL A 551 -0.39 -5.66 18.49
CA VAL A 551 -1.31 -6.79 18.72
C VAL A 551 -2.69 -6.20 18.99
N ARG A 552 -3.72 -6.65 18.25
CA ARG A 552 -5.06 -6.08 18.30
C ARG A 552 -6.11 -7.15 18.48
N ILE A 553 -7.03 -6.93 19.42
CA ILE A 553 -8.30 -7.65 19.46
C ILE A 553 -9.18 -7.07 18.34
N LYS A 554 -9.12 -7.73 17.18
CA LYS A 554 -9.74 -7.25 15.94
C LYS A 554 -11.24 -7.41 15.96
N ASN A 555 -11.72 -8.50 16.56
CA ASN A 555 -13.15 -8.79 16.69
C ASN A 555 -13.42 -9.55 17.99
N LEU A 556 -14.46 -9.14 18.71
CA LEU A 556 -15.09 -9.89 19.78
C LEU A 556 -16.59 -9.90 19.54
N ALA A 557 -17.14 -11.08 19.25
CA ALA A 557 -18.56 -11.26 19.11
C ALA A 557 -19.06 -12.24 20.17
N ILE A 558 -20.14 -11.90 20.84
CA ILE A 558 -20.82 -12.75 21.82
C ILE A 558 -22.29 -12.84 21.38
N GLY A 559 -22.76 -14.03 21.09
CA GLY A 559 -24.14 -14.29 20.66
C GLY A 559 -24.85 -15.26 21.59
N TYR A 560 -26.16 -15.15 21.62
CA TYR A 560 -27.03 -16.11 22.27
C TYR A 560 -28.21 -16.46 21.37
N THR A 561 -28.36 -17.74 21.07
CA THR A 561 -29.50 -18.29 20.34
C THR A 561 -30.54 -18.80 21.32
N VAL A 562 -31.69 -18.17 21.34
CA VAL A 562 -32.79 -18.52 22.25
C VAL A 562 -33.35 -19.91 21.92
N PRO A 563 -33.52 -20.80 22.93
CA PRO A 563 -34.05 -22.14 22.70
C PRO A 563 -35.44 -22.12 22.04
N LYS A 564 -35.63 -22.95 21.03
CA LYS A 564 -36.91 -23.04 20.27
C LYS A 564 -38.14 -23.20 21.15
N LYS A 565 -38.01 -23.93 22.29
CA LYS A 565 -39.12 -24.13 23.25
C LYS A 565 -39.70 -22.81 23.79
N TRP A 566 -38.86 -21.76 23.96
CA TRP A 566 -39.33 -20.47 24.45
C TRP A 566 -39.98 -19.64 23.34
N LEU A 567 -39.58 -19.85 22.08
CA LEU A 567 -40.03 -19.09 20.92
C LEU A 567 -41.34 -19.64 20.32
N GLN A 568 -41.66 -20.91 20.56
CA GLN A 568 -42.87 -21.56 20.01
C GLN A 568 -44.16 -20.83 20.34
N LYS A 569 -44.27 -20.29 21.57
CA LYS A 569 -45.45 -19.51 22.00
C LYS A 569 -45.55 -18.17 21.25
N MET A 570 -44.44 -17.62 20.76
CA MET A 570 -44.34 -16.36 20.05
C MET A 570 -44.42 -16.54 18.53
N LYS A 571 -44.53 -17.75 18.03
CA LYS A 571 -44.50 -18.11 16.59
C LYS A 571 -43.22 -17.65 15.88
N ILE A 572 -42.11 -17.59 16.61
CA ILE A 572 -40.79 -17.22 16.09
C ILE A 572 -39.97 -18.52 15.91
N GLU A 573 -39.43 -18.74 14.72
CA GLU A 573 -38.64 -19.92 14.42
C GLU A 573 -37.21 -19.89 14.97
N ASN A 574 -36.58 -18.71 14.92
CA ASN A 574 -35.23 -18.51 15.41
C ASN A 574 -35.05 -17.07 15.88
N LEU A 575 -34.44 -16.90 17.05
CA LEU A 575 -34.04 -15.61 17.58
C LEU A 575 -32.60 -15.73 18.12
N ARG A 576 -31.71 -15.00 17.52
CA ARG A 576 -30.33 -14.85 18.03
C ARG A 576 -30.06 -13.37 18.31
N VAL A 577 -29.62 -13.08 19.51
CA VAL A 577 -29.17 -11.74 19.93
C VAL A 577 -27.66 -11.81 20.04
N TYR A 578 -26.97 -10.80 19.52
CA TYR A 578 -25.52 -10.77 19.58
C TYR A 578 -25.01 -9.34 19.83
N PHE A 579 -23.85 -9.29 20.44
CA PHE A 579 -23.03 -8.09 20.65
C PHE A 579 -21.71 -8.28 19.92
N ASN A 580 -21.31 -7.31 19.10
CA ASN A 580 -20.09 -7.38 18.32
C ASN A 580 -19.30 -6.07 18.47
N VAL A 581 -18.02 -6.20 18.79
CA VAL A 581 -17.08 -5.08 18.89
C VAL A 581 -15.90 -5.35 17.95
N GLN A 582 -15.60 -4.36 17.11
CA GLN A 582 -14.44 -4.37 16.25
C GLN A 582 -13.36 -3.43 16.80
N ASN A 583 -12.09 -3.85 16.66
CA ASN A 583 -10.92 -3.10 17.14
C ASN A 583 -11.03 -2.74 18.64
N LEU A 584 -11.46 -3.69 19.46
CA LEU A 584 -11.75 -3.48 20.88
C LEU A 584 -10.54 -2.91 21.65
N TRP A 585 -9.35 -3.42 21.36
CA TRP A 585 -8.14 -3.00 22.02
C TRP A 585 -6.91 -3.27 21.14
N THR A 586 -5.97 -2.31 21.14
CA THR A 586 -4.70 -2.41 20.43
C THR A 586 -3.56 -2.17 21.43
N ILE A 587 -2.62 -3.08 21.48
CA ILE A 587 -1.35 -2.93 22.18
C ILE A 587 -0.32 -2.55 21.14
N THR A 588 0.26 -1.36 21.24
CA THR A 588 1.26 -0.84 20.30
C THR A 588 2.14 0.20 20.99
N GLY A 589 3.37 0.34 20.50
CA GLY A 589 4.25 1.45 20.85
C GLY A 589 4.08 2.69 19.96
N TYR A 590 3.28 2.59 18.91
CA TYR A 590 3.01 3.70 17.98
C TYR A 590 2.21 4.81 18.67
N LYS A 591 2.65 6.06 18.53
CA LYS A 591 2.06 7.23 19.21
C LYS A 591 1.12 8.03 18.33
N GLY A 592 1.02 7.71 17.04
CA GLY A 592 0.12 8.37 16.10
C GLY A 592 -1.32 7.86 16.15
N TYR A 593 -2.14 8.36 15.26
CA TYR A 593 -3.52 7.86 15.08
C TYR A 593 -3.52 6.58 14.25
N ASP A 594 -4.50 5.73 14.58
CA ASP A 594 -4.72 4.42 13.93
C ASP A 594 -5.62 4.56 12.69
#